data_e3830749528d84d1a769a6522ef4ab6d
#
_entry.id   e3830749528d84d1a769a6522ef4ab6d
#
_cell.length_a   1.000
_cell.length_b   1.000
_cell.length_c   1.000
_cell.angle_alpha   90.00
_cell.angle_beta   90.00
_cell.angle_gamma   90.00
#
_symmetry.space_group_name_H-M   'P 1'
#
loop_
_entity.id
_entity.type
_entity.pdbx_description
1 polymer ?
#
loop_
_entity_poly.entity_id
_entity_poly.type
_entity_poly.pdbx_seq_one_letter_code
_entity_poly.pdbx_strand_id
1 'polypeptide(L)'
;PIVLVGKGITFDTGGISIKPAERMEDMKFDMSGAAAVLGAFEALGRLRPKAHVIGLIPSAENMLSGTSYKPGDVVRAMSGKHIEVVNTDAEGRLLLADALHYARRYDPACVLDIATLTGAVVIALGHTAAAVISADDALTEEVRRAGDRSGERVWPLPLWDEFREHIKSDIADVKNSGGRPAGSITAAWFLREFADGYPWAHIDI
;
A
#
# COMPACT_ATOMS: atom_id res chain seq x y z
N PRO A 1 -15.27 -12.17 6.22
CA PRO A 1 -14.26 -12.54 5.21
C PRO A 1 -12.88 -11.99 5.54
N ILE A 2 -11.84 -12.50 4.85
CA ILE A 2 -10.51 -11.91 4.78
C ILE A 2 -10.45 -11.13 3.47
N VAL A 3 -9.96 -9.89 3.49
CA VAL A 3 -9.79 -9.10 2.27
C VAL A 3 -8.30 -8.96 1.95
N LEU A 4 -7.92 -9.29 0.73
CA LEU A 4 -6.60 -9.07 0.18
C LEU A 4 -6.65 -7.91 -0.80
N VAL A 5 -5.82 -6.91 -0.62
CA VAL A 5 -5.72 -5.73 -1.50
C VAL A 5 -4.36 -5.74 -2.17
N GLY A 6 -4.30 -5.64 -3.49
CA GLY A 6 -3.04 -5.64 -4.23
C GLY A 6 -2.86 -4.37 -5.06
N LYS A 7 -1.76 -3.62 -4.87
CA LYS A 7 -1.42 -2.47 -5.72
C LYS A 7 -1.27 -2.94 -7.16
N GLY A 8 -2.01 -2.31 -8.07
CA GLY A 8 -2.04 -2.64 -9.50
C GLY A 8 -1.65 -1.47 -10.40
N ILE A 9 -0.54 -0.78 -10.12
CA ILE A 9 0.01 0.23 -11.03
C ILE A 9 0.70 -0.49 -12.18
N THR A 10 0.09 -0.43 -13.36
CA THR A 10 0.57 -1.19 -14.52
C THR A 10 1.82 -0.60 -15.16
N PHE A 11 2.05 0.69 -14.98
CA PHE A 11 3.30 1.38 -15.22
C PHE A 11 3.38 2.66 -14.40
N ASP A 12 4.55 2.96 -13.83
CA ASP A 12 4.76 4.12 -12.97
C ASP A 12 5.95 4.97 -13.45
N THR A 13 5.65 6.13 -14.05
CA THR A 13 6.68 7.11 -14.42
C THR A 13 7.03 8.07 -13.27
N GLY A 14 6.25 8.03 -12.17
CA GLY A 14 6.26 9.06 -11.14
C GLY A 14 5.36 10.27 -11.44
N GLY A 15 4.77 10.33 -12.64
CA GLY A 15 4.04 11.52 -13.09
C GLY A 15 4.99 12.70 -13.27
N ILE A 16 4.57 13.92 -12.92
CA ILE A 16 5.43 15.10 -13.01
C ILE A 16 6.57 15.09 -12.00
N SER A 17 6.44 14.40 -10.86
CA SER A 17 7.54 14.03 -9.96
C SER A 17 8.31 12.85 -10.56
N ILE A 18 8.88 13.05 -11.74
CA ILE A 18 9.34 11.98 -12.64
C ILE A 18 10.52 11.20 -12.04
N LYS A 19 10.47 9.89 -12.21
CA LYS A 19 11.56 9.00 -11.84
C LYS A 19 12.78 9.20 -12.75
N PRO A 20 14.01 8.88 -12.27
CA PRO A 20 15.16 8.75 -13.15
C PRO A 20 14.90 7.78 -14.30
N ALA A 21 15.46 8.06 -15.47
CA ALA A 21 15.30 7.17 -16.63
C ALA A 21 15.94 5.79 -16.44
N GLU A 22 16.97 5.72 -15.58
CA GLU A 22 17.68 4.48 -15.28
C GLU A 22 16.72 3.46 -14.64
N ARG A 23 16.56 2.30 -15.30
CA ARG A 23 15.70 1.19 -14.90
C ARG A 23 14.20 1.57 -14.80
N MET A 24 13.74 2.61 -15.48
CA MET A 24 12.31 2.96 -15.48
C MET A 24 11.45 1.86 -16.10
N GLU A 25 11.99 1.04 -17.02
CA GLU A 25 11.33 -0.13 -17.59
C GLU A 25 10.93 -1.19 -16.55
N ASP A 26 11.58 -1.20 -15.39
CA ASP A 26 11.21 -2.09 -14.28
C ASP A 26 9.89 -1.66 -13.61
N MET A 27 9.42 -0.45 -13.87
CA MET A 27 8.14 0.05 -13.34
C MET A 27 6.91 -0.66 -13.92
N LYS A 28 7.07 -1.54 -14.89
CA LYS A 28 6.06 -2.54 -15.29
C LYS A 28 5.76 -3.56 -14.19
N PHE A 29 6.63 -3.68 -13.17
CA PHE A 29 6.46 -4.55 -12.00
C PHE A 29 5.74 -3.86 -10.82
N ASP A 30 5.36 -2.60 -10.97
CA ASP A 30 4.68 -1.84 -9.91
C ASP A 30 3.22 -2.29 -9.65
N MET A 31 2.88 -3.42 -10.23
CA MET A 31 1.65 -4.20 -10.02
C MET A 31 1.91 -5.55 -9.32
N SER A 32 3.08 -5.75 -8.71
CA SER A 32 3.42 -7.03 -8.07
C SER A 32 2.53 -7.34 -6.87
N GLY A 33 1.98 -6.33 -6.18
CA GLY A 33 0.96 -6.52 -5.16
C GLY A 33 -0.32 -7.16 -5.74
N ALA A 34 -0.78 -6.67 -6.90
CA ALA A 34 -1.91 -7.26 -7.62
C ALA A 34 -1.60 -8.70 -8.08
N ALA A 35 -0.38 -8.93 -8.58
CA ALA A 35 0.06 -10.27 -8.98
C ALA A 35 0.07 -11.24 -7.79
N ALA A 36 0.50 -10.80 -6.61
CA ALA A 36 0.46 -11.61 -5.38
C ALA A 36 -0.98 -11.99 -5.01
N VAL A 37 -1.92 -11.05 -5.09
CA VAL A 37 -3.36 -11.34 -4.85
C VAL A 37 -3.89 -12.34 -5.87
N LEU A 38 -3.59 -12.17 -7.16
CA LEU A 38 -4.02 -13.12 -8.20
C LEU A 38 -3.42 -14.52 -7.98
N GLY A 39 -2.13 -14.61 -7.63
CA GLY A 39 -1.47 -15.87 -7.29
C GLY A 39 -2.10 -16.54 -6.07
N ALA A 40 -2.45 -15.78 -5.04
CA ALA A 40 -3.16 -16.28 -3.88
C ALA A 40 -4.54 -16.86 -4.27
N PHE A 41 -5.29 -16.19 -5.15
CA PHE A 41 -6.58 -16.68 -5.64
C PHE A 41 -6.47 -17.94 -6.48
N GLU A 42 -5.41 -18.06 -7.30
CA GLU A 42 -5.11 -19.31 -8.02
C GLU A 42 -4.88 -20.47 -7.04
N ALA A 43 -4.10 -20.24 -5.97
CA ALA A 43 -3.87 -21.23 -4.93
C ALA A 43 -5.15 -21.56 -4.15
N LEU A 44 -5.94 -20.56 -3.76
CA LEU A 44 -7.23 -20.73 -3.07
C LEU A 44 -8.20 -21.56 -3.91
N GLY A 45 -8.26 -21.33 -5.23
CA GLY A 45 -9.10 -22.08 -6.16
C GLY A 45 -8.75 -23.57 -6.20
N ARG A 46 -7.48 -23.90 -6.07
CA ARG A 46 -6.99 -25.29 -6.02
C ARG A 46 -7.16 -25.94 -4.64
N LEU A 47 -6.80 -25.23 -3.58
CA LEU A 47 -6.82 -25.72 -2.19
C LEU A 47 -8.23 -25.79 -1.60
N ARG A 48 -9.13 -24.91 -2.05
CA ARG A 48 -10.54 -24.80 -1.59
C ARG A 48 -10.67 -24.78 -0.07
N PRO A 49 -9.96 -23.88 0.65
CA PRO A 49 -10.10 -23.77 2.09
C PRO A 49 -11.53 -23.36 2.46
N LYS A 50 -11.95 -23.70 3.69
CA LYS A 50 -13.23 -23.22 4.25
C LYS A 50 -13.07 -21.78 4.75
N ALA A 51 -12.73 -20.86 3.87
CA ALA A 51 -12.54 -19.45 4.16
C ALA A 51 -13.22 -18.61 3.06
N HIS A 52 -13.86 -17.52 3.48
CA HIS A 52 -14.36 -16.50 2.54
C HIS A 52 -13.27 -15.46 2.37
N VAL A 53 -12.68 -15.41 1.18
CA VAL A 53 -11.62 -14.46 0.83
C VAL A 53 -12.09 -13.57 -0.31
N ILE A 54 -11.81 -12.27 -0.21
CA ILE A 54 -12.14 -11.26 -1.21
C ILE A 54 -10.83 -10.63 -1.69
N GLY A 55 -10.64 -10.52 -3.00
CA GLY A 55 -9.52 -9.81 -3.61
C GLY A 55 -9.96 -8.46 -4.17
N LEU A 56 -9.21 -7.41 -3.85
CA LEU A 56 -9.36 -6.08 -4.42
C LEU A 56 -8.06 -5.69 -5.13
N ILE A 57 -8.16 -5.27 -6.38
CA ILE A 57 -7.01 -4.88 -7.20
C ILE A 57 -7.27 -3.50 -7.78
N PRO A 58 -7.01 -2.41 -7.03
CA PRO A 58 -7.08 -1.07 -7.58
C PRO A 58 -5.96 -0.90 -8.61
N SER A 59 -6.33 -0.54 -9.85
CA SER A 59 -5.41 -0.50 -10.98
C SER A 59 -5.47 0.82 -11.73
N ALA A 60 -4.31 1.34 -12.10
CA ALA A 60 -4.13 2.52 -12.92
C ALA A 60 -2.73 2.53 -13.56
N GLU A 61 -2.49 3.48 -14.46
CA GLU A 61 -1.15 3.92 -14.86
C GLU A 61 -0.84 5.27 -14.19
N ASN A 62 0.43 5.50 -13.85
CA ASN A 62 0.91 6.82 -13.42
C ASN A 62 1.80 7.42 -14.51
N MET A 63 1.21 8.23 -15.34
CA MET A 63 1.85 8.81 -16.53
C MET A 63 1.83 10.33 -16.50
N LEU A 64 2.87 10.93 -17.06
CA LEU A 64 2.91 12.37 -17.31
C LEU A 64 1.99 12.74 -18.47
N SER A 65 1.03 13.63 -18.24
CA SER A 65 0.15 14.15 -19.28
C SER A 65 -0.33 15.57 -18.95
N GLY A 66 -0.95 16.22 -19.92
CA GLY A 66 -1.53 17.57 -19.73
C GLY A 66 -2.74 17.60 -18.80
N THR A 67 -3.33 16.44 -18.47
CA THR A 67 -4.49 16.31 -17.58
C THR A 67 -4.21 15.54 -16.30
N SER A 68 -2.94 15.10 -16.09
CA SER A 68 -2.52 14.42 -14.86
C SER A 68 -2.52 15.39 -13.69
N TYR A 69 -2.78 14.84 -12.51
CA TYR A 69 -2.62 15.59 -11.27
C TYR A 69 -1.14 15.98 -11.03
N LYS A 70 -0.92 16.96 -10.17
CA LYS A 70 0.39 17.56 -9.94
C LYS A 70 0.60 17.91 -8.46
N PRO A 71 1.83 18.11 -8.01
CA PRO A 71 2.08 18.62 -6.67
C PRO A 71 1.35 19.95 -6.42
N GLY A 72 0.71 20.05 -5.25
CA GLY A 72 -0.17 21.16 -4.87
C GLY A 72 -1.64 20.92 -5.13
N ASP A 73 -2.01 19.91 -5.90
CA ASP A 73 -3.42 19.51 -6.04
C ASP A 73 -3.94 18.87 -4.75
N VAL A 74 -5.22 19.10 -4.48
CA VAL A 74 -5.94 18.42 -3.40
C VAL A 74 -6.98 17.51 -4.03
N VAL A 75 -6.86 16.21 -3.78
CA VAL A 75 -7.78 15.20 -4.30
C VAL A 75 -8.69 14.67 -3.19
N ARG A 76 -9.91 14.30 -3.54
CA ARG A 76 -10.86 13.72 -2.58
C ARG A 76 -10.87 12.20 -2.73
N ALA A 77 -10.55 11.50 -1.65
CA ALA A 77 -10.66 10.05 -1.57
C ALA A 77 -12.12 9.59 -1.45
N MET A 78 -12.37 8.31 -1.73
CA MET A 78 -13.68 7.65 -1.58
C MET A 78 -14.24 7.78 -0.14
N SER A 79 -13.38 7.83 0.87
CA SER A 79 -13.75 8.07 2.27
C SER A 79 -14.34 9.46 2.53
N GLY A 80 -14.19 10.38 1.59
CA GLY A 80 -14.53 11.79 1.74
C GLY A 80 -13.37 12.65 2.23
N LYS A 81 -12.29 12.07 2.75
CA LYS A 81 -11.07 12.81 3.16
C LYS A 81 -10.40 13.45 1.95
N HIS A 82 -9.82 14.62 2.17
CA HIS A 82 -9.01 15.33 1.18
C HIS A 82 -7.53 15.02 1.39
N ILE A 83 -6.83 14.82 0.30
CA ILE A 83 -5.40 14.47 0.29
C ILE A 83 -4.66 15.55 -0.49
N GLU A 84 -3.72 16.21 0.16
CA GLU A 84 -2.75 17.07 -0.50
C GLU A 84 -1.72 16.20 -1.22
N VAL A 85 -1.60 16.37 -2.53
CA VAL A 85 -0.57 15.72 -3.33
C VAL A 85 0.67 16.59 -3.29
N VAL A 86 1.71 16.14 -2.60
CA VAL A 86 3.03 16.80 -2.58
C VAL A 86 4.05 16.08 -3.47
N ASN A 87 3.75 14.84 -3.84
CA ASN A 87 4.59 14.02 -4.71
C ASN A 87 3.74 13.08 -5.55
N THR A 88 3.78 13.21 -6.86
CA THR A 88 3.00 12.35 -7.77
C THR A 88 3.61 10.95 -7.95
N ASP A 89 4.84 10.72 -7.49
CA ASP A 89 5.49 9.40 -7.40
C ASP A 89 5.06 8.62 -6.12
N ALA A 90 4.13 9.17 -5.35
CA ALA A 90 3.45 8.51 -4.23
C ALA A 90 1.98 8.23 -4.60
N GLU A 91 1.74 7.68 -5.77
CA GLU A 91 0.45 7.41 -6.40
C GLU A 91 -0.23 6.15 -5.85
N GLY A 92 0.55 5.09 -5.62
CA GLY A 92 0.03 3.78 -5.22
C GLY A 92 -0.78 3.85 -3.93
N ARG A 93 -0.36 4.68 -2.98
CA ARG A 93 -1.11 4.88 -1.74
C ARG A 93 -2.44 5.60 -1.94
N LEU A 94 -2.61 6.40 -3.00
CA LEU A 94 -3.90 7.02 -3.33
C LEU A 94 -4.92 5.96 -3.78
N LEU A 95 -4.49 5.01 -4.61
CA LEU A 95 -5.31 3.88 -5.01
C LEU A 95 -5.67 2.98 -3.83
N LEU A 96 -4.68 2.68 -2.98
CA LEU A 96 -4.87 1.85 -1.79
C LEU A 96 -5.80 2.52 -0.78
N ALA A 97 -5.75 3.84 -0.62
CA ALA A 97 -6.66 4.59 0.24
C ALA A 97 -8.13 4.31 -0.10
N ASP A 98 -8.47 4.35 -1.38
CA ASP A 98 -9.82 4.06 -1.85
C ASP A 98 -10.18 2.58 -1.70
N ALA A 99 -9.26 1.67 -2.01
CA ALA A 99 -9.49 0.23 -1.88
C ALA A 99 -9.66 -0.20 -0.41
N LEU A 100 -8.89 0.36 0.52
CA LEU A 100 -9.01 0.11 1.95
C LEU A 100 -10.36 0.62 2.48
N HIS A 101 -10.75 1.84 2.11
CA HIS A 101 -12.07 2.33 2.48
C HIS A 101 -13.19 1.46 1.87
N TYR A 102 -13.06 1.04 0.63
CA TYR A 102 -14.02 0.16 -0.05
C TYR A 102 -14.14 -1.21 0.62
N ALA A 103 -13.06 -1.74 1.19
CA ALA A 103 -13.03 -3.03 1.88
C ALA A 103 -14.02 -3.10 3.07
N ARG A 104 -14.32 -1.97 3.73
CA ARG A 104 -15.26 -1.89 4.86
C ARG A 104 -16.65 -2.46 4.55
N ARG A 105 -17.09 -2.36 3.31
CA ARG A 105 -18.43 -2.83 2.88
C ARG A 105 -18.63 -4.34 3.05
N TYR A 106 -17.54 -5.08 3.21
CA TYR A 106 -17.55 -6.53 3.36
C TYR A 106 -17.51 -6.99 4.81
N ASP A 107 -17.45 -6.06 5.77
CA ASP A 107 -17.28 -6.36 7.21
C ASP A 107 -16.14 -7.39 7.44
N PRO A 108 -14.90 -7.07 7.06
CA PRO A 108 -13.81 -8.03 7.05
C PRO A 108 -13.30 -8.35 8.45
N ALA A 109 -12.98 -9.63 8.70
CA ALA A 109 -12.26 -10.05 9.89
C ALA A 109 -10.84 -9.47 9.95
N CYS A 110 -10.22 -9.32 8.78
CA CYS A 110 -8.98 -8.55 8.60
C CYS A 110 -8.78 -8.17 7.13
N VAL A 111 -7.96 -7.15 6.91
CA VAL A 111 -7.51 -6.72 5.58
C VAL A 111 -5.99 -6.74 5.53
N LEU A 112 -5.44 -7.37 4.50
CA LEU A 112 -4.01 -7.32 4.17
C LEU A 112 -3.86 -6.61 2.84
N ASP A 113 -3.09 -5.52 2.81
CA ASP A 113 -2.69 -4.93 1.54
C ASP A 113 -1.23 -5.20 1.22
N ILE A 114 -0.94 -5.43 -0.06
CA ILE A 114 0.36 -5.83 -0.57
C ILE A 114 0.72 -4.87 -1.69
N ALA A 115 1.87 -4.22 -1.58
CA ALA A 115 2.28 -3.22 -2.56
C ALA A 115 3.79 -3.09 -2.67
N THR A 116 4.28 -2.86 -3.87
CA THR A 116 5.57 -2.24 -4.16
C THR A 116 5.46 -0.74 -3.85
N LEU A 117 5.37 -0.41 -2.55
CA LEU A 117 4.93 0.93 -2.17
C LEU A 117 6.09 1.91 -2.02
N THR A 118 7.21 1.45 -1.44
CA THR A 118 8.31 2.36 -1.13
C THR A 118 9.68 1.78 -1.45
N GLY A 119 10.54 2.59 -2.06
CA GLY A 119 11.97 2.23 -2.13
C GLY A 119 12.66 2.24 -0.75
N ALA A 120 12.03 2.83 0.26
CA ALA A 120 12.55 2.87 1.62
C ALA A 120 12.63 1.47 2.25
N VAL A 121 11.72 0.55 1.90
CA VAL A 121 11.74 -0.83 2.39
C VAL A 121 12.99 -1.55 1.91
N VAL A 122 13.41 -1.34 0.66
CA VAL A 122 14.64 -1.93 0.10
C VAL A 122 15.88 -1.40 0.83
N ILE A 123 15.88 -0.13 1.21
CA ILE A 123 16.99 0.46 2.00
C ILE A 123 17.02 -0.15 3.41
N ALA A 124 15.84 -0.40 4.02
CA ALA A 124 15.75 -0.93 5.38
C ALA A 124 16.04 -2.43 5.46
N LEU A 125 15.49 -3.25 4.55
CA LEU A 125 15.47 -4.72 4.64
C LEU A 125 16.20 -5.42 3.48
N GLY A 126 16.68 -4.66 2.49
CA GLY A 126 17.26 -5.22 1.26
C GLY A 126 16.21 -5.95 0.43
N HIS A 127 16.64 -7.00 -0.26
CA HIS A 127 15.77 -7.88 -1.06
C HIS A 127 15.52 -9.24 -0.37
N THR A 128 15.69 -9.28 0.95
CA THR A 128 15.64 -10.55 1.70
C THR A 128 14.31 -10.74 2.43
N ALA A 129 13.64 -9.66 2.77
CA ALA A 129 12.36 -9.69 3.47
C ALA A 129 11.50 -8.49 3.04
N ALA A 130 10.19 -8.70 3.02
CA ALA A 130 9.21 -7.62 2.95
C ALA A 130 9.01 -7.00 4.35
N ALA A 131 8.47 -5.76 4.40
CA ALA A 131 8.04 -5.20 5.67
C ALA A 131 6.57 -5.56 5.94
N VAL A 132 6.22 -5.84 7.20
CA VAL A 132 4.84 -5.83 7.67
C VAL A 132 4.67 -4.67 8.66
N ILE A 133 3.63 -3.86 8.45
CA ILE A 133 3.35 -2.67 9.25
C ILE A 133 1.87 -2.67 9.63
N SER A 134 1.60 -2.71 10.93
CA SER A 134 0.26 -2.77 11.50
C SER A 134 0.23 -2.16 12.89
N ALA A 135 -0.94 -1.72 13.34
CA ALA A 135 -1.20 -1.41 14.75
C ALA A 135 -1.75 -2.62 15.54
N ASP A 136 -1.94 -3.76 14.88
CA ASP A 136 -2.42 -5.01 15.46
C ASP A 136 -1.25 -6.00 15.57
N ASP A 137 -0.73 -6.17 16.79
CA ASP A 137 0.41 -7.05 17.05
C ASP A 137 0.07 -8.52 16.78
N ALA A 138 -1.18 -8.94 17.02
CA ALA A 138 -1.59 -10.33 16.80
C ALA A 138 -1.60 -10.63 15.30
N LEU A 139 -2.16 -9.74 14.49
CA LEU A 139 -2.15 -9.87 13.02
C LEU A 139 -0.73 -9.82 12.46
N THR A 140 0.11 -8.91 12.98
CA THR A 140 1.54 -8.82 12.62
C THR A 140 2.25 -10.14 12.83
N GLU A 141 2.06 -10.76 14.02
CA GLU A 141 2.70 -12.04 14.35
C GLU A 141 2.16 -13.19 13.50
N GLU A 142 0.87 -13.20 13.16
CA GLU A 142 0.29 -14.19 12.23
C GLU A 142 0.90 -14.08 10.83
N VAL A 143 1.04 -12.87 10.30
CA VAL A 143 1.68 -12.63 9.00
C VAL A 143 3.15 -13.06 9.05
N ARG A 144 3.88 -12.69 10.12
CA ARG A 144 5.28 -13.08 10.30
C ARG A 144 5.46 -14.62 10.31
N ARG A 145 4.61 -15.33 11.07
CA ARG A 145 4.64 -16.81 11.12
C ARG A 145 4.28 -17.44 9.78
N ALA A 146 3.36 -16.83 9.03
CA ALA A 146 3.01 -17.29 7.69
C ALA A 146 4.22 -17.17 6.74
N GLY A 147 4.91 -16.02 6.80
CA GLY A 147 6.14 -15.79 6.04
C GLY A 147 7.25 -16.81 6.37
N ASP A 148 7.48 -17.08 7.65
CA ASP A 148 8.47 -18.09 8.09
C ASP A 148 8.13 -19.50 7.55
N ARG A 149 6.83 -19.86 7.51
CA ARG A 149 6.38 -21.17 7.02
C ARG A 149 6.43 -21.31 5.50
N SER A 150 6.17 -20.22 4.78
CA SER A 150 6.19 -20.22 3.31
C SER A 150 7.58 -20.01 2.72
N GLY A 151 8.52 -19.51 3.53
CA GLY A 151 9.85 -19.09 3.07
C GLY A 151 9.88 -17.67 2.52
N GLU A 152 8.76 -16.94 2.56
CA GLU A 152 8.64 -15.53 2.18
C GLU A 152 8.69 -14.66 3.43
N ARG A 153 9.89 -14.34 3.89
CA ARG A 153 10.11 -13.63 5.15
C ARG A 153 9.49 -12.24 5.13
N VAL A 154 8.86 -11.89 6.25
CA VAL A 154 8.44 -10.51 6.54
C VAL A 154 9.05 -10.04 7.85
N TRP A 155 9.32 -8.73 7.96
CA TRP A 155 9.87 -8.15 9.18
C TRP A 155 9.00 -6.97 9.64
N PRO A 156 8.60 -6.94 10.94
CA PRO A 156 7.78 -5.85 11.45
C PRO A 156 8.55 -4.52 11.48
N LEU A 157 7.91 -3.46 10.99
CA LEU A 157 8.34 -2.09 11.22
C LEU A 157 7.33 -1.38 12.13
N PRO A 158 7.77 -0.43 12.97
CA PRO A 158 6.90 0.22 13.95
C PRO A 158 5.87 1.13 13.26
N LEU A 159 4.70 1.28 13.90
CA LEU A 159 3.66 2.24 13.50
C LEU A 159 3.33 3.17 14.68
N TRP A 160 4.34 3.86 15.23
CA TRP A 160 4.18 4.74 16.37
C TRP A 160 3.55 6.09 15.97
N ASP A 161 2.78 6.68 16.86
CA ASP A 161 1.97 7.88 16.60
C ASP A 161 2.81 9.10 16.16
N GLU A 162 4.08 9.18 16.60
CA GLU A 162 5.00 10.25 16.24
C GLU A 162 5.23 10.35 14.72
N PHE A 163 5.16 9.23 14.01
CA PHE A 163 5.33 9.23 12.55
C PHE A 163 4.14 9.85 11.79
N ARG A 164 2.98 9.94 12.43
CA ARG A 164 1.79 10.60 11.86
C ARG A 164 2.02 12.07 11.56
N GLU A 165 2.86 12.75 12.35
CA GLU A 165 3.19 14.16 12.16
C GLU A 165 3.76 14.44 10.77
N HIS A 166 4.45 13.46 10.17
CA HIS A 166 5.06 13.61 8.84
C HIS A 166 4.05 13.72 7.70
N ILE A 167 2.81 13.28 7.89
CA ILE A 167 1.75 13.32 6.87
C ILE A 167 0.70 14.39 7.13
N LYS A 168 0.86 15.25 8.12
CA LYS A 168 -0.02 16.39 8.37
C LYS A 168 0.05 17.39 7.23
N SER A 169 -1.11 17.91 6.84
CA SER A 169 -1.27 18.97 5.84
C SER A 169 -1.89 20.19 6.48
N ASP A 170 -1.54 21.37 5.98
CA ASP A 170 -2.13 22.64 6.39
C ASP A 170 -3.39 22.99 5.57
N ILE A 171 -3.63 22.28 4.46
CA ILE A 171 -4.71 22.60 3.50
C ILE A 171 -5.64 21.42 3.20
N ALA A 172 -5.33 20.23 3.73
CA ALA A 172 -6.11 19.00 3.54
C ALA A 172 -6.10 18.16 4.84
N ASP A 173 -6.81 17.04 4.84
CA ASP A 173 -6.83 16.13 6.00
C ASP A 173 -5.48 15.44 6.20
N VAL A 174 -4.82 15.09 5.10
CA VAL A 174 -3.48 14.47 5.08
C VAL A 174 -2.74 14.87 3.80
N LYS A 175 -1.41 14.74 3.79
CA LYS A 175 -0.61 14.80 2.55
C LYS A 175 -0.09 13.42 2.17
N ASN A 176 0.08 13.19 0.87
CA ASN A 176 0.42 11.87 0.35
C ASN A 176 1.88 11.45 0.56
N SER A 177 2.77 12.31 1.08
CA SER A 177 4.16 11.95 1.35
C SER A 177 4.68 12.60 2.61
N GLY A 178 5.35 11.81 3.46
CA GLY A 178 6.03 12.26 4.67
C GLY A 178 7.51 12.65 4.44
N GLY A 179 7.98 12.62 3.18
CA GLY A 179 9.38 12.85 2.85
C GLY A 179 10.25 11.57 2.94
N ARG A 180 11.58 11.74 2.88
CA ARG A 180 12.52 10.61 2.83
C ARG A 180 12.67 9.82 4.14
N PRO A 181 12.74 10.46 5.35
CA PRO A 181 12.91 9.72 6.59
C PRO A 181 11.70 8.81 6.87
N ALA A 182 11.98 7.58 7.30
CA ALA A 182 10.98 6.57 7.65
C ALA A 182 9.91 6.33 6.56
N GLY A 183 10.31 6.34 5.27
CA GLY A 183 9.39 6.37 4.13
C GLY A 183 8.33 5.27 4.14
N SER A 184 8.69 4.01 4.45
CA SER A 184 7.74 2.90 4.55
C SER A 184 6.74 3.10 5.70
N ILE A 185 7.21 3.61 6.84
CA ILE A 185 6.39 3.83 8.02
C ILE A 185 5.40 4.99 7.80
N THR A 186 5.87 6.10 7.23
CA THR A 186 4.99 7.24 6.92
C THR A 186 3.99 6.93 5.81
N ALA A 187 4.36 6.06 4.87
CA ALA A 187 3.43 5.52 3.87
C ALA A 187 2.35 4.65 4.52
N ALA A 188 2.73 3.77 5.44
CA ALA A 188 1.78 2.97 6.21
C ALA A 188 0.87 3.84 7.09
N TRP A 189 1.38 4.92 7.69
CA TRP A 189 0.55 5.88 8.41
C TRP A 189 -0.49 6.55 7.52
N PHE A 190 -0.10 6.90 6.29
CA PHE A 190 -1.06 7.42 5.32
C PHE A 190 -2.17 6.39 5.06
N LEU A 191 -1.83 5.12 4.81
CA LEU A 191 -2.80 4.05 4.58
C LEU A 191 -3.70 3.82 5.80
N ARG A 192 -3.14 3.90 7.01
CA ARG A 192 -3.88 3.78 8.28
C ARG A 192 -5.03 4.76 8.39
N GLU A 193 -4.90 5.96 7.82
CA GLU A 193 -5.98 6.96 7.82
C GLU A 193 -7.23 6.51 7.05
N PHE A 194 -7.12 5.47 6.23
CA PHE A 194 -8.19 4.93 5.39
C PHE A 194 -8.57 3.49 5.75
N ALA A 195 -7.75 2.82 6.57
CA ALA A 195 -7.97 1.47 7.08
C ALA A 195 -8.65 1.52 8.46
N ASP A 196 -9.95 1.83 8.50
CA ASP A 196 -10.71 2.01 9.74
C ASP A 196 -11.85 1.00 9.86
N GLY A 197 -12.09 0.52 11.09
CA GLY A 197 -13.19 -0.39 11.43
C GLY A 197 -12.87 -1.89 11.29
N TYR A 198 -11.62 -2.27 11.05
CA TYR A 198 -11.18 -3.66 10.96
C TYR A 198 -9.67 -3.81 11.27
N PRO A 199 -9.20 -5.00 11.70
CA PRO A 199 -7.78 -5.32 11.77
C PRO A 199 -7.12 -5.21 10.39
N TRP A 200 -5.97 -4.52 10.31
CA TRP A 200 -5.29 -4.25 9.04
C TRP A 200 -3.79 -4.40 9.18
N ALA A 201 -3.15 -4.91 8.13
CA ALA A 201 -1.70 -4.92 7.98
C ALA A 201 -1.31 -4.59 6.53
N HIS A 202 -0.30 -3.72 6.40
CA HIS A 202 0.36 -3.40 5.14
C HIS A 202 1.60 -4.25 4.97
N ILE A 203 1.79 -4.83 3.78
CA ILE A 203 2.97 -5.58 3.38
C ILE A 203 3.65 -4.82 2.25
N ASP A 204 4.80 -4.19 2.56
CA ASP A 204 5.62 -3.44 1.61
C ASP A 204 6.68 -4.39 1.00
N ILE A 205 6.57 -4.66 -0.33
CA ILE A 205 7.35 -5.68 -1.05
C ILE A 205 8.32 -5.07 -2.05
#